data_2860b93f6c94085ad5055563d7f87f3b
#
_entry.id   2860b93f6c94085ad5055563d7f87f3b
#
_cell.length_a   1.000
_cell.length_b   1.000
_cell.length_c   1.000
_cell.angle_alpha   90.00
_cell.angle_beta   90.00
_cell.angle_gamma   90.00
#
_symmetry.space_group_name_H-M   'P 1'
#
loop_
_entity.id
_entity.type
_entity.pdbx_description
1 polymer ?
#
loop_
_entity_poly.entity_id
_entity_poly.type
_entity_poly.pdbx_seq_one_letter_code
_entity_poly.pdbx_strand_id
1 'polypeptide(L)'
;MNDTEHLRKKQVANEDGSDANVLFVLTGFKAFQTVQHNTTEAIANGMKQHLTKTQSRLVSRIETMAIDVSKKARDALNELCQNPNVIKAERVVFLHMGLDHDTRSFKIENQAYNWLCDPERQLEEVIVHDMEQTDMLETSFDTEALKEKMKDSFDTIVSHDAQRYYCNFIYFCSLYELARESDKYRSLFLHVPTFGTAEETCQMEYVAKLMETIDDEMNKE
;
A
#
# COMPACT_ATOMS: atom_id res chain seq x y z
N MET A 1 -19.56 28.52 -44.05
CA MET A 1 -18.14 28.32 -44.34
C MET A 1 -17.39 28.53 -43.04
N ASN A 2 -16.87 27.61 -42.30
CA ASN A 2 -17.03 26.16 -42.20
C ASN A 2 -16.71 25.84 -40.75
N ASP A 3 -17.72 25.37 -40.06
CA ASP A 3 -17.56 24.58 -38.84
C ASP A 3 -16.93 23.24 -39.17
N THR A 4 -15.69 22.99 -38.87
CA THR A 4 -15.15 21.60 -38.87
C THR A 4 -13.71 21.49 -38.36
N GLU A 5 -13.25 22.37 -37.48
CA GLU A 5 -11.88 22.29 -36.93
C GLU A 5 -11.79 21.96 -35.44
N HIS A 6 -12.89 21.52 -34.81
CA HIS A 6 -12.94 21.30 -33.34
C HIS A 6 -13.01 19.84 -32.91
N LEU A 7 -12.74 18.88 -33.80
CA LEU A 7 -12.83 17.45 -33.48
C LEU A 7 -11.64 16.67 -34.03
N ARG A 8 -10.43 16.99 -33.61
CA ARG A 8 -9.26 16.10 -33.74
C ARG A 8 -8.19 16.44 -32.70
N LYS A 9 -8.50 16.44 -31.43
CA LYS A 9 -7.49 16.00 -30.47
C LYS A 9 -7.42 14.47 -30.56
N LYS A 10 -6.64 14.02 -31.53
CA LYS A 10 -6.19 12.64 -31.60
C LYS A 10 -5.51 12.32 -30.28
N GLN A 11 -6.03 11.32 -29.58
CA GLN A 11 -5.24 10.43 -28.76
C GLN A 11 -3.97 10.10 -29.55
N VAL A 12 -2.85 10.60 -29.08
CA VAL A 12 -1.55 10.03 -29.39
C VAL A 12 -1.52 8.76 -28.53
N ALA A 13 -2.01 7.66 -29.09
CA ALA A 13 -1.67 6.35 -28.58
C ALA A 13 -0.14 6.28 -28.67
N ASN A 14 0.50 6.10 -27.53
CA ASN A 14 1.90 5.71 -27.49
C ASN A 14 1.98 4.37 -28.22
N GLU A 15 2.59 4.37 -29.41
CA GLU A 15 2.85 3.18 -30.25
C GLU A 15 3.90 2.24 -29.64
N ASP A 16 4.26 2.46 -28.40
CA ASP A 16 5.15 1.64 -27.58
C ASP A 16 4.29 0.97 -26.52
N GLY A 17 3.66 -0.13 -26.77
CA GLY A 17 2.77 -0.89 -25.88
C GLY A 17 3.12 -0.83 -24.39
N SER A 18 3.30 0.34 -23.83
CA SER A 18 3.58 0.59 -22.43
C SER A 18 2.26 0.43 -21.67
N ASP A 19 2.10 -0.74 -21.05
CA ASP A 19 1.18 -0.96 -19.95
C ASP A 19 1.16 0.29 -19.05
N ALA A 20 -0.02 0.76 -18.71
CA ALA A 20 -0.18 1.95 -17.88
C ALA A 20 0.69 1.86 -16.63
N ASN A 21 1.66 2.77 -16.52
CA ASN A 21 2.74 2.71 -15.53
C ASN A 21 2.22 2.95 -14.11
N VAL A 22 1.89 1.87 -13.42
CA VAL A 22 1.59 1.91 -11.98
C VAL A 22 2.89 2.03 -11.21
N LEU A 23 3.05 3.08 -10.41
CA LEU A 23 4.13 3.21 -9.44
C LEU A 23 3.67 2.66 -8.09
N PHE A 24 4.44 1.77 -7.51
CA PHE A 24 4.23 1.28 -6.15
C PHE A 24 5.03 2.11 -5.15
N VAL A 25 4.37 2.54 -4.08
CA VAL A 25 4.98 3.15 -2.90
C VAL A 25 4.83 2.17 -1.75
N LEU A 26 5.92 1.47 -1.42
CA LEU A 26 5.94 0.45 -0.39
C LEU A 26 6.43 1.05 0.93
N THR A 27 5.63 0.98 1.98
CA THR A 27 6.05 1.42 3.31
C THR A 27 6.07 0.27 4.31
N GLY A 28 7.06 0.29 5.21
CA GLY A 28 7.15 -0.61 6.36
C GLY A 28 7.47 0.18 7.62
N PHE A 29 7.03 -0.29 8.77
CA PHE A 29 7.31 0.37 10.04
C PHE A 29 8.70 0.03 10.55
N LYS A 30 9.40 1.04 11.06
CA LYS A 30 10.67 0.90 11.76
C LYS A 30 10.54 0.12 13.06
N ALA A 31 11.66 -0.27 13.62
CA ALA A 31 11.75 -0.79 14.98
C ALA A 31 11.07 0.17 15.98
N PHE A 32 10.33 -0.38 16.95
CA PHE A 32 9.64 0.40 17.97
C PHE A 32 9.49 -0.41 19.26
N GLN A 33 9.51 0.26 20.41
CA GLN A 33 9.33 -0.36 21.73
C GLN A 33 10.19 -1.63 21.91
N THR A 34 9.55 -2.78 22.16
CA THR A 34 10.20 -4.08 22.30
C THR A 34 10.52 -4.76 20.97
N VAL A 35 9.98 -4.25 19.85
CA VAL A 35 10.22 -4.78 18.50
C VAL A 35 11.50 -4.17 17.92
N GLN A 36 12.66 -4.76 18.26
CA GLN A 36 13.96 -4.27 17.80
C GLN A 36 14.23 -4.54 16.31
N HIS A 37 13.59 -5.56 15.76
CA HIS A 37 13.69 -5.94 14.34
C HIS A 37 12.29 -6.04 13.75
N ASN A 38 11.86 -4.99 13.08
CA ASN A 38 10.56 -4.99 12.42
C ASN A 38 10.67 -5.63 11.04
N THR A 39 9.94 -6.71 10.84
CA THR A 39 9.88 -7.44 9.57
C THR A 39 9.59 -6.52 8.38
N THR A 40 8.66 -5.58 8.56
CA THR A 40 8.22 -4.70 7.49
C THR A 40 9.25 -3.63 7.11
N GLU A 41 10.10 -3.21 8.06
CA GLU A 41 11.25 -2.36 7.77
C GLU A 41 12.25 -3.08 6.85
N ALA A 42 12.58 -4.34 7.19
CA ALA A 42 13.51 -5.15 6.40
C ALA A 42 12.97 -5.38 4.99
N ILE A 43 11.67 -5.72 4.86
CA ILE A 43 11.02 -5.92 3.56
C ILE A 43 11.06 -4.62 2.74
N ALA A 44 10.66 -3.48 3.29
CA ALA A 44 10.67 -2.21 2.57
C ALA A 44 12.09 -1.86 2.07
N ASN A 45 13.10 -1.99 2.94
CA ASN A 45 14.50 -1.68 2.60
C ASN A 45 15.11 -2.67 1.59
N GLY A 46 14.71 -3.94 1.63
CA GLY A 46 15.25 -5.01 0.78
C GLY A 46 14.53 -5.20 -0.55
N MET A 47 13.29 -4.71 -0.70
CA MET A 47 12.42 -5.05 -1.82
C MET A 47 13.00 -4.67 -3.19
N LYS A 48 13.60 -3.49 -3.34
CA LYS A 48 14.20 -3.08 -4.61
C LYS A 48 15.35 -4.01 -5.05
N GLN A 49 16.15 -4.48 -4.09
CA GLN A 49 17.21 -5.46 -4.37
C GLN A 49 16.61 -6.83 -4.73
N HIS A 50 15.55 -7.25 -4.04
CA HIS A 50 14.84 -8.50 -4.35
C HIS A 50 14.28 -8.47 -5.77
N LEU A 51 13.56 -7.42 -6.16
CA LEU A 51 13.02 -7.27 -7.51
C LEU A 51 14.11 -7.23 -8.59
N THR A 52 15.28 -6.64 -8.27
CA THR A 52 16.43 -6.65 -9.17
C THR A 52 16.98 -8.06 -9.37
N LYS A 53 17.15 -8.83 -8.30
CA LYS A 53 17.65 -10.22 -8.36
C LYS A 53 16.69 -11.16 -9.11
N THR A 54 15.39 -10.95 -8.95
CA THR A 54 14.35 -11.75 -9.62
C THR A 54 14.02 -11.24 -11.02
N GLN A 55 14.67 -10.17 -11.48
CA GLN A 55 14.42 -9.53 -12.78
C GLN A 55 12.96 -9.12 -12.98
N SER A 56 12.29 -8.71 -11.89
CA SER A 56 10.88 -8.27 -11.96
C SER A 56 10.73 -6.99 -12.78
N ARG A 57 9.65 -6.93 -13.56
CA ARG A 57 9.25 -5.73 -14.32
C ARG A 57 8.96 -4.52 -13.43
N LEU A 58 8.77 -4.73 -12.13
CA LEU A 58 8.44 -3.66 -11.17
C LEU A 58 9.67 -2.92 -10.63
N VAL A 59 10.89 -3.36 -10.92
CA VAL A 59 12.12 -2.81 -10.32
C VAL A 59 12.29 -1.30 -10.53
N SER A 60 11.84 -0.77 -11.66
CA SER A 60 11.88 0.67 -11.97
C SER A 60 10.63 1.43 -11.52
N ARG A 61 9.63 0.74 -11.00
CA ARG A 61 8.31 1.27 -10.65
C ARG A 61 8.00 1.08 -9.17
N ILE A 62 9.02 1.23 -8.31
CA ILE A 62 8.87 1.13 -6.86
C ILE A 62 9.64 2.22 -6.13
N GLU A 63 8.98 2.87 -5.20
CA GLU A 63 9.57 3.69 -4.14
C GLU A 63 9.35 3.01 -2.81
N THR A 64 10.32 3.08 -1.90
CA THR A 64 10.23 2.42 -0.60
C THR A 64 10.61 3.37 0.52
N MET A 65 9.93 3.26 1.67
CA MET A 65 10.24 4.04 2.85
C MET A 65 9.94 3.27 4.14
N ALA A 66 10.88 3.27 5.07
CA ALA A 66 10.63 2.85 6.45
C ALA A 66 10.11 4.05 7.26
N ILE A 67 8.93 3.91 7.88
CA ILE A 67 8.22 4.97 8.58
C ILE A 67 8.18 4.73 10.10
N ASP A 68 8.05 5.80 10.87
CA ASP A 68 7.98 5.70 12.33
C ASP A 68 6.62 5.16 12.79
N VAL A 69 6.61 4.35 13.86
CA VAL A 69 5.37 3.90 14.55
C VAL A 69 4.88 5.05 15.42
N SER A 70 4.32 6.06 14.78
CA SER A 70 3.81 7.27 15.42
C SER A 70 2.94 8.08 14.45
N LYS A 71 2.32 9.16 14.93
CA LYS A 71 1.56 10.10 14.05
C LYS A 71 2.44 10.76 12.97
N LYS A 72 3.76 10.72 13.09
CA LYS A 72 4.68 11.14 12.02
C LYS A 72 4.59 10.28 10.75
N ALA A 73 3.93 9.12 10.81
CA ALA A 73 3.63 8.33 9.62
C ALA A 73 2.81 9.15 8.59
N ARG A 74 1.94 10.07 9.05
CA ARG A 74 1.21 10.99 8.16
C ARG A 74 2.13 12.01 7.49
N ASP A 75 3.15 12.51 8.19
CA ASP A 75 4.16 13.40 7.61
C ASP A 75 4.97 12.68 6.54
N ALA A 76 5.32 11.40 6.80
CA ALA A 76 6.01 10.55 5.83
C ALA A 76 5.15 10.30 4.57
N LEU A 77 3.82 10.15 4.72
CA LEU A 77 2.90 10.06 3.58
C LEU A 77 2.96 11.33 2.72
N ASN A 78 2.93 12.50 3.35
CA ASN A 78 3.05 13.78 2.66
C ASN A 78 4.41 13.92 1.94
N GLU A 79 5.50 13.49 2.58
CA GLU A 79 6.85 13.47 1.97
C GLU A 79 6.88 12.58 0.72
N LEU A 80 6.31 11.37 0.81
CA LEU A 80 6.20 10.45 -0.32
C LEU A 80 5.42 11.05 -1.48
N CYS A 81 4.34 11.78 -1.21
CA CYS A 81 3.57 12.48 -2.25
C CYS A 81 4.36 13.60 -2.94
N GLN A 82 5.40 14.15 -2.31
CA GLN A 82 6.31 15.12 -2.92
C GLN A 82 7.47 14.48 -3.71
N ASN A 83 7.60 13.15 -3.68
CA ASN A 83 8.62 12.45 -4.47
C ASN A 83 8.38 12.70 -5.97
N PRO A 84 9.41 13.11 -6.74
CA PRO A 84 9.26 13.41 -8.16
C PRO A 84 8.71 12.25 -9.01
N ASN A 85 8.99 11.00 -8.62
CA ASN A 85 8.47 9.83 -9.32
C ASN A 85 6.97 9.66 -9.04
N VAL A 86 6.54 9.88 -7.79
CA VAL A 86 5.11 9.86 -7.41
C VAL A 86 4.34 10.98 -8.11
N ILE A 87 4.92 12.18 -8.18
CA ILE A 87 4.29 13.32 -8.88
C ILE A 87 4.09 13.02 -10.37
N LYS A 88 5.08 12.40 -11.03
CA LYS A 88 5.07 12.10 -12.46
C LYS A 88 4.24 10.88 -12.85
N ALA A 89 4.05 9.95 -11.93
CA ALA A 89 3.30 8.72 -12.21
C ALA A 89 1.83 9.03 -12.53
N GLU A 90 1.25 8.31 -13.46
CA GLU A 90 -0.17 8.41 -13.82
C GLU A 90 -1.05 7.73 -12.76
N ARG A 91 -0.61 6.56 -12.29
CA ARG A 91 -1.28 5.79 -11.23
C ARG A 91 -0.29 5.39 -10.16
N VAL A 92 -0.68 5.49 -8.91
CA VAL A 92 0.15 5.21 -7.74
C VAL A 92 -0.60 4.29 -6.77
N VAL A 93 0.05 3.21 -6.37
CA VAL A 93 -0.46 2.31 -5.34
C VAL A 93 0.41 2.45 -4.09
N PHE A 94 -0.19 2.94 -3.00
CA PHE A 94 0.40 2.88 -1.68
C PHE A 94 0.13 1.51 -1.08
N LEU A 95 1.17 0.69 -0.94
CA LEU A 95 1.13 -0.59 -0.23
C LEU A 95 1.82 -0.42 1.12
N HIS A 96 1.02 -0.25 2.16
CA HIS A 96 1.51 -0.17 3.53
C HIS A 96 1.65 -1.55 4.14
N MET A 97 2.69 -1.77 4.94
CA MET A 97 2.90 -3.03 5.63
C MET A 97 3.04 -2.83 7.14
N GLY A 98 2.39 -3.70 7.91
CA GLY A 98 2.50 -3.79 9.35
C GLY A 98 2.82 -5.21 9.82
N LEU A 99 3.53 -5.31 10.93
CA LEU A 99 3.81 -6.58 11.58
C LEU A 99 2.63 -6.97 12.48
N ASP A 100 2.11 -8.17 12.28
CA ASP A 100 1.17 -8.81 13.18
C ASP A 100 1.83 -10.05 13.81
N HIS A 101 2.14 -9.97 15.12
CA HIS A 101 2.84 -11.01 15.85
C HIS A 101 2.03 -12.30 16.02
N ASP A 102 0.70 -12.18 15.98
CA ASP A 102 -0.21 -13.28 16.28
C ASP A 102 -0.66 -14.03 15.03
N THR A 103 -0.40 -13.47 13.85
CA THR A 103 -0.80 -14.10 12.60
C THR A 103 0.21 -15.12 12.10
N ARG A 104 -0.30 -16.14 11.41
CA ARG A 104 0.52 -17.07 10.60
C ARG A 104 0.33 -16.83 9.10
N SER A 105 -0.76 -16.15 8.73
CA SER A 105 -1.15 -15.86 7.37
C SER A 105 -0.81 -14.42 7.01
N PHE A 106 -0.68 -14.12 5.73
CA PHE A 106 -0.69 -12.76 5.25
C PHE A 106 -2.12 -12.21 5.28
N LYS A 107 -2.31 -11.01 5.84
CA LYS A 107 -3.64 -10.40 5.94
C LYS A 107 -3.74 -9.19 5.03
N ILE A 108 -4.59 -9.28 4.01
CA ILE A 108 -4.97 -8.13 3.18
C ILE A 108 -6.10 -7.40 3.91
N GLU A 109 -5.84 -6.17 4.35
CA GLU A 109 -6.83 -5.37 5.08
C GLU A 109 -7.78 -4.68 4.11
N ASN A 110 -9.09 -4.95 4.26
CA ASN A 110 -10.11 -4.35 3.40
C ASN A 110 -10.42 -2.90 3.76
N GLN A 111 -10.25 -2.53 5.04
CA GLN A 111 -10.73 -1.25 5.56
C GLN A 111 -9.89 -0.73 6.72
N ALA A 112 -10.03 0.58 6.97
CA ALA A 112 -9.50 1.25 8.14
C ALA A 112 -10.58 2.10 8.81
N TYR A 113 -10.45 2.34 10.12
CA TYR A 113 -11.41 3.08 10.93
C TYR A 113 -10.86 4.45 11.34
N ASN A 114 -11.76 5.41 11.51
CA ASN A 114 -11.42 6.77 11.98
C ASN A 114 -11.09 6.81 13.48
N TRP A 115 -10.23 5.91 13.92
CA TRP A 115 -9.89 5.76 15.33
C TRP A 115 -8.43 5.36 15.51
N LEU A 116 -7.67 6.15 16.27
CA LEU A 116 -6.34 5.80 16.75
C LEU A 116 -6.41 5.52 18.25
N CYS A 117 -5.92 4.36 18.67
CA CYS A 117 -5.76 3.98 20.07
C CYS A 117 -4.32 3.50 20.31
N ASP A 118 -3.61 4.20 21.20
CA ASP A 118 -2.28 3.83 21.69
C ASP A 118 -2.33 3.73 23.23
N PRO A 119 -2.60 2.54 23.78
CA PRO A 119 -2.76 2.37 25.23
C PRO A 119 -1.52 2.73 26.03
N GLU A 120 -0.32 2.53 25.47
CA GLU A 120 0.94 2.82 26.16
C GLU A 120 1.17 4.32 26.34
N ARG A 121 0.69 5.14 25.39
CA ARG A 121 0.72 6.59 25.47
C ARG A 121 -0.57 7.18 26.05
N GLN A 122 -1.51 6.32 26.45
CA GLN A 122 -2.84 6.74 26.93
C GLN A 122 -3.53 7.66 25.91
N LEU A 123 -3.34 7.37 24.62
CA LEU A 123 -3.88 8.14 23.50
C LEU A 123 -5.08 7.40 22.91
N GLU A 124 -6.18 8.11 22.82
CA GLU A 124 -7.36 7.66 22.10
C GLU A 124 -8.00 8.89 21.43
N GLU A 125 -8.10 8.85 20.09
CA GLU A 125 -8.60 9.98 19.33
C GLU A 125 -9.19 9.58 17.98
N VAL A 126 -10.03 10.42 17.41
CA VAL A 126 -10.41 10.35 15.99
C VAL A 126 -9.24 10.83 15.13
N ILE A 127 -9.03 10.17 13.98
CA ILE A 127 -7.94 10.53 13.05
C ILE A 127 -8.32 11.79 12.27
N VAL A 128 -9.58 11.90 11.88
CA VAL A 128 -10.16 13.02 11.11
C VAL A 128 -11.40 13.50 11.81
N HIS A 129 -11.44 14.79 12.18
CA HIS A 129 -12.47 15.37 13.04
C HIS A 129 -13.82 15.67 12.36
N ASP A 130 -13.88 15.62 11.02
CA ASP A 130 -15.13 15.80 10.25
C ASP A 130 -15.86 14.46 10.00
N MET A 131 -15.41 13.39 10.62
CA MET A 131 -15.99 12.04 10.58
C MET A 131 -16.17 11.49 12.00
N GLU A 132 -17.13 10.60 12.17
CA GLU A 132 -17.33 9.91 13.46
C GLU A 132 -16.23 8.87 13.72
N GLN A 133 -16.00 8.57 15.00
CA GLN A 133 -15.01 7.56 15.41
C GLN A 133 -15.29 6.16 14.83
N THR A 134 -16.56 5.86 14.61
CA THR A 134 -17.04 4.58 14.07
C THR A 134 -16.99 4.50 12.56
N ASP A 135 -16.74 5.62 11.89
CA ASP A 135 -16.65 5.64 10.44
C ASP A 135 -15.44 4.87 9.95
N MET A 136 -15.59 4.26 8.80
CA MET A 136 -14.54 3.50 8.14
C MET A 136 -14.41 3.89 6.68
N LEU A 137 -13.24 3.62 6.12
CA LEU A 137 -12.95 3.72 4.69
C LEU A 137 -12.45 2.37 4.18
N GLU A 138 -12.99 1.95 3.05
CA GLU A 138 -12.59 0.73 2.37
C GLU A 138 -11.59 1.04 1.25
N THR A 139 -10.74 0.07 0.97
CA THR A 139 -9.91 0.12 -0.24
C THR A 139 -10.76 -0.03 -1.49
N SER A 140 -10.28 0.55 -2.60
CA SER A 140 -10.90 0.34 -3.92
C SER A 140 -10.49 -0.97 -4.59
N PHE A 141 -9.61 -1.76 -3.98
CA PHE A 141 -9.24 -3.07 -4.48
C PHE A 141 -10.25 -4.13 -4.08
N ASP A 142 -10.55 -5.07 -4.98
CA ASP A 142 -11.26 -6.31 -4.64
C ASP A 142 -10.30 -7.25 -3.89
N THR A 143 -10.31 -7.14 -2.55
CA THR A 143 -9.41 -7.89 -1.66
C THR A 143 -9.67 -9.39 -1.69
N GLU A 144 -10.91 -9.84 -1.95
CA GLU A 144 -11.21 -11.26 -2.11
C GLU A 144 -10.65 -11.80 -3.43
N ALA A 145 -10.73 -11.03 -4.52
CA ALA A 145 -10.11 -11.42 -5.79
C ALA A 145 -8.57 -11.46 -5.67
N LEU A 146 -7.94 -10.51 -4.96
CA LEU A 146 -6.51 -10.56 -4.68
C LEU A 146 -6.13 -11.82 -3.89
N LYS A 147 -6.84 -12.11 -2.79
CA LYS A 147 -6.64 -13.32 -1.99
C LYS A 147 -6.75 -14.59 -2.85
N GLU A 148 -7.77 -14.67 -3.69
CA GLU A 148 -8.00 -15.84 -4.55
C GLU A 148 -6.82 -16.09 -5.49
N LYS A 149 -6.16 -15.04 -6.00
CA LYS A 149 -4.98 -15.15 -6.85
C LYS A 149 -3.69 -15.50 -6.09
N MET A 150 -3.67 -15.24 -4.79
CA MET A 150 -2.52 -15.54 -3.93
C MET A 150 -2.58 -16.93 -3.31
N LYS A 151 -3.75 -17.54 -3.17
CA LYS A 151 -4.03 -18.73 -2.37
C LYS A 151 -3.22 -19.98 -2.73
N ASP A 152 -2.88 -20.15 -4.01
CA ASP A 152 -2.15 -21.36 -4.45
C ASP A 152 -0.67 -21.34 -4.03
N SER A 153 -0.14 -20.17 -3.69
CA SER A 153 1.28 -19.99 -3.34
C SER A 153 1.47 -19.59 -1.88
N PHE A 154 0.48 -18.94 -1.26
CA PHE A 154 0.62 -18.34 0.05
C PHE A 154 -0.66 -18.45 0.87
N ASP A 155 -0.51 -18.65 2.19
CA ASP A 155 -1.63 -18.58 3.12
C ASP A 155 -2.05 -17.12 3.30
N THR A 156 -3.14 -16.74 2.62
CA THR A 156 -3.64 -15.37 2.55
C THR A 156 -5.08 -15.28 3.01
N ILE A 157 -5.37 -14.34 3.87
CA ILE A 157 -6.72 -14.04 4.32
C ILE A 157 -7.07 -12.57 4.08
N VAL A 158 -8.35 -12.27 3.93
CA VAL A 158 -8.87 -10.90 3.99
C VAL A 158 -9.24 -10.58 5.42
N SER A 159 -8.86 -9.42 5.89
CA SER A 159 -9.20 -8.89 7.20
C SER A 159 -10.02 -7.60 7.06
N HIS A 160 -10.99 -7.41 7.92
CA HIS A 160 -11.81 -6.20 8.01
C HIS A 160 -11.48 -5.38 9.26
N ASP A 161 -10.34 -5.66 9.88
CA ASP A 161 -9.92 -4.97 11.09
C ASP A 161 -8.40 -4.85 11.19
N ALA A 162 -7.86 -3.74 10.69
CA ALA A 162 -6.44 -3.37 10.84
C ALA A 162 -6.11 -2.94 12.29
N GLN A 163 -6.95 -3.29 13.25
CA GLN A 163 -6.92 -2.86 14.66
C GLN A 163 -7.15 -1.35 14.78
N ARG A 164 -6.57 -0.70 15.82
CA ARG A 164 -6.74 0.75 16.07
C ARG A 164 -5.41 1.43 16.38
N TYR A 165 -4.30 0.75 16.07
CA TYR A 165 -2.97 1.27 16.30
C TYR A 165 -2.43 2.04 15.07
N TYR A 166 -1.14 2.26 14.96
CA TYR A 166 -0.53 3.03 13.87
C TYR A 166 -0.66 2.38 12.49
N CYS A 167 -0.91 1.07 12.43
CA CYS A 167 -1.25 0.36 11.18
C CYS A 167 -2.55 0.92 10.59
N ASN A 168 -3.60 0.94 11.39
CA ASN A 168 -4.88 1.54 11.03
C ASN A 168 -4.75 3.06 10.76
N PHE A 169 -3.95 3.76 11.57
CA PHE A 169 -3.76 5.21 11.44
C PHE A 169 -3.23 5.60 10.05
N ILE A 170 -2.09 5.02 9.62
CA ILE A 170 -1.52 5.34 8.31
C ILE A 170 -2.42 4.88 7.16
N TYR A 171 -3.08 3.73 7.31
CA TYR A 171 -3.99 3.22 6.31
C TYR A 171 -5.20 4.13 6.15
N PHE A 172 -5.82 4.56 7.24
CA PHE A 172 -6.93 5.51 7.21
C PHE A 172 -6.52 6.84 6.58
N CYS A 173 -5.37 7.43 6.99
CA CYS A 173 -4.84 8.65 6.40
C CYS A 173 -4.67 8.52 4.89
N SER A 174 -4.10 7.41 4.44
CA SER A 174 -3.86 7.17 3.01
C SER A 174 -5.16 7.03 2.21
N LEU A 175 -6.15 6.32 2.75
CA LEU A 175 -7.47 6.19 2.13
C LEU A 175 -8.19 7.55 2.09
N TYR A 176 -8.15 8.30 3.18
CA TYR A 176 -8.86 9.57 3.32
C TYR A 176 -8.23 10.69 2.46
N GLU A 177 -6.91 10.87 2.54
CA GLU A 177 -6.23 12.02 1.96
C GLU A 177 -5.88 11.84 0.48
N LEU A 178 -5.70 10.59 0.05
CA LEU A 178 -5.21 10.29 -1.30
C LEU A 178 -6.25 9.54 -2.14
N ALA A 179 -6.65 8.36 -1.70
CA ALA A 179 -7.45 7.47 -2.51
C ALA A 179 -8.90 7.92 -2.68
N ARG A 180 -9.45 8.63 -1.69
CA ARG A 180 -10.83 9.16 -1.75
C ARG A 180 -10.98 10.32 -2.75
N GLU A 181 -9.95 11.14 -2.89
CA GLU A 181 -10.01 12.41 -3.62
C GLU A 181 -9.48 12.32 -5.06
N SER A 182 -8.92 11.18 -5.46
CA SER A 182 -8.27 11.07 -6.77
C SER A 182 -8.17 9.62 -7.28
N ASP A 183 -8.59 9.39 -8.50
CA ASP A 183 -8.40 8.11 -9.21
C ASP A 183 -6.92 7.75 -9.45
N LYS A 184 -6.02 8.72 -9.30
CA LYS A 184 -4.58 8.52 -9.40
C LYS A 184 -4.05 7.60 -8.32
N TYR A 185 -4.59 7.71 -7.09
CA TYR A 185 -4.06 7.05 -5.91
C TYR A 185 -4.97 5.92 -5.46
N ARG A 186 -4.37 4.76 -5.18
CA ARG A 186 -5.03 3.65 -4.47
C ARG A 186 -4.19 3.27 -3.28
N SER A 187 -4.82 2.76 -2.25
CA SER A 187 -4.15 2.34 -1.01
C SER A 187 -4.58 0.95 -0.59
N LEU A 188 -3.62 0.16 -0.14
CA LEU A 188 -3.83 -1.16 0.44
C LEU A 188 -2.93 -1.31 1.66
N PHE A 189 -3.40 -2.05 2.65
CA PHE A 189 -2.61 -2.42 3.82
C PHE A 189 -2.44 -3.93 3.92
N LEU A 190 -1.23 -4.37 4.23
CA LEU A 190 -0.86 -5.76 4.40
C LEU A 190 -0.28 -5.97 5.80
N HIS A 191 -0.90 -6.82 6.60
CA HIS A 191 -0.24 -7.37 7.77
C HIS A 191 0.57 -8.62 7.40
N VAL A 192 1.81 -8.65 7.85
CA VAL A 192 2.73 -9.77 7.65
C VAL A 192 3.10 -10.41 8.97
N PRO A 193 3.38 -11.74 9.00
CA PRO A 193 3.85 -12.42 10.19
C PRO A 193 5.30 -12.06 10.54
N THR A 194 5.79 -12.53 11.69
CA THR A 194 7.21 -12.43 12.04
C THR A 194 8.08 -13.30 11.14
N PHE A 195 9.37 -12.98 11.02
CA PHE A 195 10.33 -13.85 10.30
C PHE A 195 10.52 -15.23 10.96
N GLY A 196 10.15 -15.38 12.23
CA GLY A 196 10.10 -16.69 12.89
C GLY A 196 8.93 -17.57 12.44
N THR A 197 7.90 -16.96 11.86
CA THR A 197 6.70 -17.66 11.35
C THR A 197 6.79 -17.90 9.85
N ALA A 198 7.21 -16.90 9.07
CA ALA A 198 7.46 -17.00 7.64
C ALA A 198 8.82 -16.35 7.34
N GLU A 199 9.70 -17.07 6.67
CA GLU A 199 11.05 -16.60 6.36
C GLU A 199 11.03 -15.31 5.52
N GLU A 200 12.09 -14.51 5.66
CA GLU A 200 12.22 -13.23 4.94
C GLU A 200 12.06 -13.38 3.43
N THR A 201 12.69 -14.41 2.84
CA THR A 201 12.56 -14.69 1.41
C THR A 201 11.13 -14.96 0.98
N CYS A 202 10.40 -15.76 1.76
CA CYS A 202 8.97 -16.03 1.52
C CYS A 202 8.13 -14.76 1.58
N GLN A 203 8.39 -13.89 2.54
CA GLN A 203 7.67 -12.63 2.67
C GLN A 203 8.00 -11.64 1.54
N MET A 204 9.27 -11.58 1.10
CA MET A 204 9.67 -10.80 -0.08
C MET A 204 8.98 -11.30 -1.35
N GLU A 205 8.92 -12.61 -1.55
CA GLU A 205 8.22 -13.24 -2.67
C GLU A 205 6.72 -12.94 -2.64
N TYR A 206 6.11 -13.00 -1.44
CA TYR A 206 4.70 -12.65 -1.26
C TYR A 206 4.42 -11.21 -1.70
N VAL A 207 5.17 -10.25 -1.16
CA VAL A 207 4.96 -8.83 -1.46
C VAL A 207 5.20 -8.52 -2.94
N ALA A 208 6.25 -9.10 -3.53
CA ALA A 208 6.52 -8.96 -4.97
C ALA A 208 5.36 -9.52 -5.80
N LYS A 209 4.87 -10.72 -5.48
CA LYS A 209 3.73 -11.35 -6.17
C LYS A 209 2.44 -10.57 -6.01
N LEU A 210 2.17 -10.02 -4.82
CA LEU A 210 1.00 -9.18 -4.59
C LEU A 210 1.05 -7.91 -5.46
N MET A 211 2.19 -7.23 -5.52
CA MET A 211 2.37 -6.05 -6.37
C MET A 211 2.19 -6.40 -7.86
N GLU A 212 2.75 -7.51 -8.33
CA GLU A 212 2.56 -7.98 -9.71
C GLU A 212 1.09 -8.29 -10.02
N THR A 213 0.39 -8.89 -9.06
CA THR A 213 -1.04 -9.20 -9.17
C THR A 213 -1.88 -7.92 -9.27
N ILE A 214 -1.58 -6.92 -8.44
CA ILE A 214 -2.23 -5.61 -8.48
C ILE A 214 -1.94 -4.89 -9.83
N ASP A 215 -0.69 -4.92 -10.28
CA ASP A 215 -0.28 -4.34 -11.56
C ASP A 215 -1.07 -4.95 -12.74
N ASP A 216 -1.20 -6.27 -12.74
CA ASP A 216 -1.98 -7.00 -13.76
C ASP A 216 -3.47 -6.64 -13.73
N GLU A 217 -4.05 -6.37 -12.56
CA GLU A 217 -5.46 -5.96 -12.45
C GLU A 217 -5.65 -4.52 -12.95
N MET A 218 -4.79 -3.62 -12.50
CA MET A 218 -4.89 -2.22 -12.90
C MET A 218 -4.65 -1.99 -14.40
N ASN A 219 -3.92 -2.89 -15.06
CA ASN A 219 -3.71 -2.82 -16.51
C ASN A 219 -4.86 -3.38 -17.33
N LYS A 220 -5.90 -3.97 -16.71
CA LYS A 220 -7.12 -4.43 -17.36
C LYS A 220 -8.25 -3.39 -17.33
N GLU A 221 -8.13 -2.36 -16.48
CA GLU A 221 -9.06 -1.24 -16.36
C GLU A 221 -8.79 -0.18 -17.43
#